data_52c82a97b577beb6fc48b5ab98339ed1
#
_entry.id   52c82a97b577beb6fc48b5ab98339ed1
#
_cell.length_a   1.000
_cell.length_b   1.000
_cell.length_c   1.000
_cell.angle_alpha   90.00
_cell.angle_beta   90.00
_cell.angle_gamma   90.00
#
_symmetry.space_group_name_H-M   'P 1'
#
loop_
_entity.id
_entity.type
_entity.pdbx_description
1 polymer ?
#
loop_
_entity_poly.entity_id
_entity_poly.type
_entity_poly.pdbx_seq_one_letter_code
_entity_poly.pdbx_strand_id
1 'polypeptide(L)'
;MKDLFEICGECRHLSDAEVVYQLTNNKETSNQVNAMLANGSNVSIEDICNLLTPARRDMALAVIELYKRIKERKNNYKRITSSADVYEVMLPYMADLKVEECWVIFLNQAARIIRKQRISVGGLASTQVDVRVILHEALSCNAVSMI
;
A
#
# COMPACT_ATOMS: atom_id res chain seq x y z
N MET A 1 26.96 3.23 13.71
CA MET A 1 25.91 3.13 12.66
C MET A 1 24.62 3.48 13.37
N LYS A 2 23.97 4.59 12.99
CA LYS A 2 22.72 5.01 13.63
C LYS A 2 21.64 3.94 13.40
N ASP A 3 20.83 3.65 14.42
CA ASP A 3 19.70 2.73 14.30
C ASP A 3 18.64 3.33 13.35
N LEU A 4 17.90 2.46 12.65
CA LEU A 4 16.83 2.86 11.73
C LEU A 4 15.78 3.74 12.44
N PHE A 5 15.56 3.51 13.75
CA PHE A 5 14.68 4.32 14.58
C PHE A 5 15.21 5.73 14.85
N GLU A 6 16.53 5.90 15.00
CA GLU A 6 17.15 7.21 15.13
C GLU A 6 17.04 8.00 13.83
N ILE A 7 17.28 7.35 12.67
CA ILE A 7 17.18 7.97 11.35
C ILE A 7 15.73 8.37 11.05
N CYS A 8 14.73 7.50 11.32
CA CYS A 8 13.32 7.84 11.15
C CYS A 8 12.86 8.93 12.14
N GLY A 9 13.46 9.00 13.32
CA GLY A 9 13.22 10.04 14.33
C GLY A 9 13.64 11.42 13.85
N GLU A 10 14.75 11.50 13.13
CA GLU A 10 15.25 12.77 12.58
C GLU A 10 14.32 13.36 11.49
N CYS A 11 13.68 12.51 10.68
CA CYS A 11 12.74 12.96 9.64
C CYS A 11 11.35 13.33 10.19
N ARG A 12 10.98 12.87 11.38
CA ARG A 12 9.63 13.07 11.94
C ARG A 12 9.29 14.53 12.22
N HIS A 13 10.29 15.37 12.45
CA HIS A 13 10.14 16.79 12.76
C HIS A 13 10.24 17.68 11.52
N LEU A 14 10.51 17.11 10.37
CA LEU A 14 10.62 17.81 9.11
C LEU A 14 9.22 18.02 8.51
N SER A 15 9.01 19.18 7.89
CA SER A 15 7.86 19.42 7.03
C SER A 15 7.95 18.56 5.76
N ASP A 16 6.84 18.34 5.08
CA ASP A 16 6.80 17.57 3.84
C ASP A 16 7.78 18.12 2.78
N ALA A 17 7.88 19.45 2.68
CA ALA A 17 8.82 20.13 1.79
C ALA A 17 10.28 19.83 2.14
N GLU A 18 10.62 19.75 3.43
CA GLU A 18 11.97 19.41 3.88
C GLU A 18 12.29 17.94 3.63
N VAL A 19 11.32 17.04 3.82
CA VAL A 19 11.46 15.62 3.46
C VAL A 19 11.72 15.47 1.97
N VAL A 20 10.98 16.20 1.12
CA VAL A 20 11.21 16.19 -0.32
C VAL A 20 12.55 16.81 -0.68
N TYR A 21 12.99 17.85 0.04
CA TYR A 21 14.33 18.42 -0.15
C TYR A 21 15.42 17.40 0.17
N GLN A 22 15.30 16.64 1.26
CA GLN A 22 16.27 15.58 1.58
C GLN A 22 16.31 14.49 0.50
N LEU A 23 15.15 14.14 -0.06
CA LEU A 23 15.07 13.15 -1.13
C LEU A 23 15.71 13.66 -2.44
N THR A 24 15.55 14.95 -2.76
CA THR A 24 15.90 15.51 -4.06
C THR A 24 17.18 16.35 -4.06
N ASN A 25 17.56 16.89 -2.92
CA ASN A 25 18.56 17.94 -2.76
C ASN A 25 18.32 19.12 -3.75
N ASN A 26 17.05 19.42 -4.03
CA ASN A 26 16.61 20.45 -4.96
C ASN A 26 15.56 21.33 -4.31
N LYS A 27 15.90 22.61 -4.08
CA LYS A 27 15.03 23.63 -3.48
C LYS A 27 13.80 23.94 -4.33
N GLU A 28 13.94 23.91 -5.64
CA GLU A 28 12.86 24.24 -6.56
C GLU A 28 11.76 23.19 -6.50
N THR A 29 12.12 21.91 -6.56
CA THR A 29 11.17 20.79 -6.37
C THR A 29 10.51 20.83 -4.98
N SER A 30 11.26 21.14 -3.94
CA SER A 30 10.72 21.29 -2.58
C SER A 30 9.70 22.42 -2.49
N ASN A 31 9.98 23.57 -3.11
CA ASN A 31 9.06 24.72 -3.15
C ASN A 31 7.79 24.40 -3.96
N GLN A 32 7.89 23.67 -5.06
CA GLN A 32 6.75 23.23 -5.86
C GLN A 32 5.83 22.32 -5.05
N VAL A 33 6.37 21.33 -4.34
CA VAL A 33 5.59 20.44 -3.47
C VAL A 33 4.91 21.24 -2.35
N ASN A 34 5.63 22.18 -1.73
CA ASN A 34 5.06 23.03 -0.69
C ASN A 34 3.90 23.88 -1.21
N ALA A 35 4.02 24.43 -2.41
CA ALA A 35 2.94 25.20 -3.04
C ALA A 35 1.72 24.31 -3.38
N MET A 36 1.94 23.08 -3.82
CA MET A 36 0.87 22.11 -4.09
C MET A 36 0.10 21.74 -2.81
N LEU A 37 0.82 21.47 -1.72
CA LEU A 37 0.24 21.12 -0.43
C LEU A 37 -0.50 22.32 0.21
N ALA A 38 0.05 23.53 0.12
CA ALA A 38 -0.56 24.75 0.65
C ALA A 38 -1.88 25.14 -0.04
N ASN A 39 -2.04 24.78 -1.31
CA ASN A 39 -3.27 25.04 -2.06
C ASN A 39 -4.44 24.10 -1.72
N GLY A 40 -4.28 23.22 -0.73
CA GLY A 40 -5.34 22.28 -0.31
C GLY A 40 -5.69 21.22 -1.36
N SER A 41 -4.84 21.06 -2.39
CA SER A 41 -4.99 20.01 -3.39
C SER A 41 -4.74 18.65 -2.75
N ASN A 42 -5.52 17.65 -3.12
CA ASN A 42 -5.29 16.27 -2.69
C ASN A 42 -4.06 15.73 -3.44
N VAL A 43 -2.87 16.06 -2.93
CA VAL A 43 -1.60 15.72 -3.57
C VAL A 43 -1.33 14.23 -3.35
N SER A 44 -1.24 13.48 -4.42
CA SER A 44 -0.87 12.07 -4.38
C SER A 44 0.65 11.88 -4.36
N ILE A 45 1.09 10.71 -3.90
CA ILE A 45 2.51 10.33 -3.99
C ILE A 45 2.98 10.31 -5.46
N GLU A 46 2.08 9.95 -6.39
CA GLU A 46 2.36 9.96 -7.83
C GLU A 46 2.70 11.37 -8.34
N ASP A 47 1.98 12.39 -7.86
CA ASP A 47 2.22 13.80 -8.24
C ASP A 47 3.62 14.24 -7.78
N ILE A 48 4.01 13.89 -6.57
CA ILE A 48 5.34 14.18 -6.04
C ILE A 48 6.41 13.43 -6.85
N CYS A 49 6.19 12.15 -7.15
CA CYS A 49 7.12 11.36 -7.96
C CYS A 49 7.30 11.92 -9.38
N ASN A 50 6.27 12.55 -9.96
CA ASN A 50 6.34 13.18 -11.28
C ASN A 50 7.24 14.42 -11.33
N LEU A 51 7.48 15.07 -10.19
CA LEU A 51 8.41 16.21 -10.07
C LEU A 51 9.87 15.77 -9.92
N LEU A 52 10.11 14.48 -9.68
CA LEU A 52 11.46 13.95 -9.50
C LEU A 52 12.15 13.70 -10.86
N THR A 53 13.48 13.74 -10.85
CA THR A 53 14.27 13.25 -11.99
C THR A 53 14.03 11.74 -12.19
N PRO A 54 14.15 11.20 -13.42
CA PRO A 54 13.85 9.79 -13.70
C PRO A 54 14.53 8.81 -12.72
N ALA A 55 15.83 8.98 -12.48
CA ALA A 55 16.59 8.10 -11.57
C ALA A 55 16.09 8.16 -10.13
N ARG A 56 15.71 9.34 -9.63
CA ARG A 56 15.17 9.50 -8.27
C ARG A 56 13.73 9.02 -8.14
N ARG A 57 12.96 9.17 -9.20
CA ARG A 57 11.60 8.62 -9.32
C ARG A 57 11.63 7.10 -9.20
N ASP A 58 12.50 6.43 -9.96
CA ASP A 58 12.63 4.97 -9.91
C ASP A 58 13.05 4.50 -8.51
N MET A 59 13.98 5.22 -7.87
CA MET A 59 14.38 4.94 -6.49
C MET A 59 13.21 5.12 -5.51
N ALA A 60 12.46 6.21 -5.59
CA ALA A 60 11.31 6.48 -4.73
C ALA A 60 10.23 5.40 -4.88
N LEU A 61 9.88 5.02 -6.11
CA LEU A 61 8.94 3.95 -6.40
C LEU A 61 9.42 2.60 -5.85
N ALA A 62 10.71 2.29 -5.98
CA ALA A 62 11.28 1.06 -5.43
C ALA A 62 11.21 1.02 -3.90
N VAL A 63 11.45 2.15 -3.22
CA VAL A 63 11.34 2.25 -1.75
C VAL A 63 9.88 2.09 -1.30
N ILE A 64 8.94 2.72 -1.99
CA ILE A 64 7.50 2.59 -1.71
C ILE A 64 7.06 1.13 -1.88
N GLU A 65 7.49 0.49 -2.95
CA GLU A 65 7.18 -0.92 -3.22
C GLU A 65 7.80 -1.83 -2.15
N LEU A 66 9.05 -1.60 -1.77
CA LEU A 66 9.71 -2.35 -0.70
C LEU A 66 8.99 -2.20 0.65
N TYR A 67 8.55 -0.98 0.98
CA TYR A 67 7.76 -0.72 2.18
C TYR A 67 6.42 -1.47 2.16
N LYS A 68 5.71 -1.46 1.02
CA LYS A 68 4.48 -2.26 0.83
C LYS A 68 4.75 -3.75 1.08
N ARG A 69 5.78 -4.32 0.48
CA ARG A 69 6.17 -5.74 0.66
C ARG A 69 6.55 -6.09 2.11
N ILE A 70 7.25 -5.22 2.81
CA ILE A 70 7.58 -5.43 4.23
C ILE A 70 6.31 -5.45 5.10
N LYS A 71 5.40 -4.50 4.86
CA LYS A 71 4.09 -4.50 5.54
C LYS A 71 3.28 -5.76 5.24
N GLU A 72 3.25 -6.18 3.98
CA GLU A 72 2.57 -7.42 3.58
C GLU A 72 3.10 -8.65 4.32
N ARG A 73 4.44 -8.78 4.42
CA ARG A 73 5.06 -9.89 5.15
C ARG A 73 4.67 -9.89 6.62
N LYS A 74 4.64 -8.75 7.29
CA LYS A 74 4.18 -8.64 8.69
C LYS A 74 2.71 -9.05 8.83
N ASN A 75 1.86 -8.65 7.88
CA ASN A 75 0.44 -8.94 7.91
C ASN A 75 0.10 -10.41 7.62
N ASN A 76 0.93 -11.12 6.86
CA ASN A 76 0.70 -12.55 6.57
C ASN A 76 0.81 -13.46 7.80
N TYR A 77 1.44 -12.98 8.89
CA TYR A 77 1.51 -13.73 10.16
C TYR A 77 0.41 -13.31 11.16
N LYS A 78 -0.36 -12.27 10.82
CA LYS A 78 -1.41 -11.76 11.70
C LYS A 78 -2.58 -12.74 11.71
N ARG A 79 -3.10 -13.01 12.94
CA ARG A 79 -4.37 -13.70 13.11
C ARG A 79 -5.50 -12.71 12.86
N ILE A 80 -6.47 -13.07 12.06
CA ILE A 80 -7.68 -12.27 11.81
C ILE A 80 -8.70 -12.62 12.90
N THR A 81 -9.03 -11.64 13.72
CA THR A 81 -10.01 -11.80 14.82
C THR A 81 -11.14 -10.80 14.73
N SER A 82 -10.98 -9.75 13.95
CA SER A 82 -11.95 -8.67 13.81
C SER A 82 -11.94 -8.07 12.39
N SER A 83 -12.97 -7.31 12.07
CA SER A 83 -13.03 -6.52 10.82
C SER A 83 -11.92 -5.47 10.74
N ALA A 84 -11.46 -4.93 11.88
CA ALA A 84 -10.34 -4.01 11.93
C ALA A 84 -9.04 -4.66 11.45
N ASP A 85 -8.82 -5.95 11.79
CA ASP A 85 -7.67 -6.71 11.29
C ASP A 85 -7.71 -6.87 9.77
N VAL A 86 -8.91 -7.14 9.22
CA VAL A 86 -9.12 -7.24 7.77
C VAL A 86 -8.81 -5.90 7.10
N TYR A 87 -9.32 -4.81 7.66
CA TYR A 87 -9.07 -3.46 7.15
C TYR A 87 -7.57 -3.14 7.09
N GLU A 88 -6.83 -3.35 8.18
CA GLU A 88 -5.39 -3.10 8.21
C GLU A 88 -4.62 -3.93 7.18
N VAL A 89 -5.03 -5.19 6.99
CA VAL A 89 -4.41 -6.11 6.03
C VAL A 89 -4.70 -5.71 4.59
N MET A 90 -5.91 -5.22 4.31
CA MET A 90 -6.35 -4.90 2.96
C MET A 90 -6.10 -3.45 2.56
N LEU A 91 -5.92 -2.54 3.50
CA LEU A 91 -5.68 -1.12 3.23
C LEU A 91 -4.58 -0.86 2.19
N PRO A 92 -3.40 -1.53 2.23
CA PRO A 92 -2.35 -1.31 1.22
C PRO A 92 -2.73 -1.71 -0.19
N TYR A 93 -3.73 -2.59 -0.34
CA TYR A 93 -4.20 -3.09 -1.66
C TYR A 93 -5.37 -2.27 -2.20
N MET A 94 -6.14 -1.64 -1.31
CA MET A 94 -7.43 -1.04 -1.65
C MET A 94 -7.44 0.49 -1.56
N ALA A 95 -6.41 1.13 -1.00
CA ALA A 95 -6.39 2.58 -0.75
C ALA A 95 -6.39 3.42 -2.03
N ASP A 96 -5.75 2.93 -3.10
CA ASP A 96 -5.50 3.69 -4.33
C ASP A 96 -6.26 3.13 -5.55
N LEU A 97 -7.30 2.31 -5.33
CA LEU A 97 -8.05 1.70 -6.42
C LEU A 97 -8.89 2.73 -7.18
N LYS A 98 -8.74 2.71 -8.51
CA LYS A 98 -9.55 3.54 -9.44
C LYS A 98 -10.80 2.81 -9.95
N VAL A 99 -10.88 1.51 -9.73
CA VAL A 99 -11.99 0.63 -10.13
C VAL A 99 -12.33 -0.31 -8.99
N GLU A 100 -13.56 -0.84 -8.99
CA GLU A 100 -13.95 -1.84 -8.00
C GLU A 100 -13.18 -3.15 -8.20
N GLU A 101 -12.70 -3.72 -7.11
CA GLU A 101 -12.03 -5.01 -7.11
C GLU A 101 -12.66 -5.91 -6.04
N CYS A 102 -12.79 -7.19 -6.34
CA CYS A 102 -13.15 -8.19 -5.35
C CYS A 102 -11.92 -8.98 -4.93
N TRP A 103 -11.61 -8.94 -3.66
CA TRP A 103 -10.53 -9.68 -3.04
C TRP A 103 -11.04 -10.71 -2.06
N VAL A 104 -10.37 -11.85 -1.98
CA VAL A 104 -10.65 -12.89 -1.00
C VAL A 104 -9.39 -13.19 -0.20
N ILE A 105 -9.56 -13.26 1.12
CA ILE A 105 -8.53 -13.66 2.07
C ILE A 105 -8.82 -15.10 2.48
N PHE A 106 -7.89 -16.00 2.23
CA PHE A 106 -7.98 -17.41 2.61
C PHE A 106 -7.25 -17.64 3.93
N LEU A 107 -7.90 -18.31 4.86
CA LEU A 107 -7.42 -18.51 6.22
C LEU A 107 -7.28 -20.00 6.56
N ASN A 108 -6.30 -20.30 7.41
CA ASN A 108 -6.17 -21.62 8.02
C ASN A 108 -7.08 -21.76 9.26
N GLN A 109 -7.06 -22.93 9.90
CA GLN A 109 -7.87 -23.21 11.10
C GLN A 109 -7.54 -22.29 12.29
N ALA A 110 -6.32 -21.72 12.35
CA ALA A 110 -5.92 -20.76 13.38
C ALA A 110 -6.29 -19.31 13.01
N ALA A 111 -7.12 -19.11 11.97
CA ALA A 111 -7.48 -17.80 11.41
C ALA A 111 -6.27 -16.96 10.95
N ARG A 112 -5.18 -17.60 10.52
CA ARG A 112 -4.03 -16.94 9.93
C ARG A 112 -4.16 -16.94 8.42
N ILE A 113 -3.69 -15.87 7.81
CA ILE A 113 -3.74 -15.69 6.37
C ILE A 113 -2.82 -16.70 5.67
N ILE A 114 -3.40 -17.51 4.77
CA ILE A 114 -2.68 -18.39 3.85
C ILE A 114 -2.37 -17.65 2.55
N ARG A 115 -3.39 -16.98 1.99
CA ARG A 115 -3.32 -16.29 0.71
C ARG A 115 -4.30 -15.12 0.69
N LYS A 116 -3.95 -14.08 -0.05
CA LYS A 116 -4.84 -13.01 -0.48
C LYS A 116 -4.87 -13.05 -2.00
N GLN A 117 -6.05 -13.06 -2.57
CA GLN A 117 -6.22 -13.18 -4.03
C GLN A 117 -7.24 -12.19 -4.53
N ARG A 118 -6.89 -11.45 -5.58
CA ARG A 118 -7.84 -10.67 -6.35
C ARG A 118 -8.61 -11.62 -7.27
N ILE A 119 -9.91 -11.70 -7.07
CA ILE A 119 -10.80 -12.60 -7.82
C ILE A 119 -11.31 -11.93 -9.08
N SER A 120 -11.70 -10.66 -8.97
CA SER A 120 -12.20 -9.92 -10.13
C SER A 120 -11.86 -8.44 -10.04
N VAL A 121 -11.81 -7.82 -11.21
CA VAL A 121 -11.69 -6.37 -11.39
C VAL A 121 -12.95 -5.92 -12.14
N GLY A 122 -13.67 -4.98 -11.57
CA GLY A 122 -14.89 -4.45 -12.17
C GLY A 122 -14.60 -3.35 -13.18
N GLY A 123 -15.67 -3.02 -13.92
CA GLY A 123 -15.74 -1.78 -14.69
C GLY A 123 -16.23 -0.62 -13.83
N LEU A 124 -16.61 0.48 -14.48
CA LEU A 124 -17.13 1.68 -13.81
C LEU A 124 -18.46 1.47 -13.04
N ALA A 125 -19.20 0.38 -13.31
CA ALA A 125 -20.56 0.18 -12.79
C ALA A 125 -20.77 -1.11 -11.99
N SER A 126 -19.96 -2.15 -12.13
CA SER A 126 -20.13 -3.41 -11.39
C SER A 126 -18.93 -4.34 -11.49
N THR A 127 -18.77 -5.17 -10.47
CA THR A 127 -17.77 -6.25 -10.41
C THR A 127 -18.50 -7.59 -10.38
N GLN A 128 -18.28 -8.44 -11.39
CA GLN A 128 -18.82 -9.80 -11.40
C GLN A 128 -17.87 -10.75 -10.66
N VAL A 129 -18.43 -11.54 -9.76
CA VAL A 129 -17.68 -12.52 -8.97
C VAL A 129 -18.18 -13.92 -9.32
N ASP A 130 -17.29 -14.78 -9.83
CA ASP A 130 -17.56 -16.19 -10.04
C ASP A 130 -17.17 -17.00 -8.79
N VAL A 131 -18.18 -17.49 -8.07
CA VAL A 131 -18.01 -18.29 -6.85
C VAL A 131 -17.18 -19.56 -7.10
N ARG A 132 -17.23 -20.13 -8.31
CA ARG A 132 -16.44 -21.34 -8.66
C ARG A 132 -14.95 -21.05 -8.63
N VAL A 133 -14.53 -19.84 -9.06
CA VAL A 133 -13.14 -19.40 -8.98
C VAL A 133 -12.69 -19.29 -7.53
N ILE A 134 -13.54 -18.71 -6.66
CA ILE A 134 -13.24 -18.59 -5.23
C ILE A 134 -13.07 -19.96 -4.61
N LEU A 135 -13.99 -20.89 -4.86
CA LEU A 135 -13.93 -22.25 -4.32
C LEU A 135 -12.72 -23.03 -4.84
N HIS A 136 -12.39 -22.88 -6.11
CA HIS A 136 -11.19 -23.50 -6.69
C HIS A 136 -9.92 -23.02 -5.98
N GLU A 137 -9.78 -21.70 -5.79
CA GLU A 137 -8.63 -21.11 -5.09
C GLU A 137 -8.58 -21.54 -3.61
N ALA A 138 -9.73 -21.60 -2.94
CA ALA A 138 -9.82 -22.05 -1.54
C ALA A 138 -9.32 -23.51 -1.39
N LEU A 139 -9.77 -24.41 -2.27
CA LEU A 139 -9.35 -25.80 -2.28
C LEU A 139 -7.86 -25.93 -2.62
N SER A 140 -7.37 -25.18 -3.61
CA SER A 140 -5.96 -25.23 -4.05
C SER A 140 -4.98 -24.79 -2.96
N CYS A 141 -5.38 -23.90 -2.06
CA CYS A 141 -4.53 -23.46 -0.95
C CYS A 141 -4.88 -24.12 0.39
N ASN A 142 -5.77 -25.13 0.41
CA ASN A 142 -6.25 -25.82 1.62
C ASN A 142 -6.81 -24.84 2.67
N ALA A 143 -7.56 -23.86 2.24
CA ALA A 143 -8.20 -22.92 3.16
C ALA A 143 -9.31 -23.58 3.96
N VAL A 144 -9.40 -23.22 5.25
CA VAL A 144 -10.48 -23.68 6.14
C VAL A 144 -11.60 -22.65 6.24
N SER A 145 -11.26 -21.38 6.05
CA SER A 145 -12.22 -20.29 6.02
C SER A 145 -11.75 -19.17 5.07
N MET A 146 -12.67 -18.29 4.72
CA MET A 146 -12.40 -17.16 3.81
C MET A 146 -13.23 -15.94 4.20
N ILE A 147 -12.72 -14.78 3.88
CA ILE A 147 -13.36 -13.47 4.06
C ILE A 147 -13.31 -12.74 2.72
#